data_ea5cc402f7f3edca5ff290bdda09d3f1
#
_entry.id   ea5cc402f7f3edca5ff290bdda09d3f1
#
_cell.length_a   1.000
_cell.length_b   1.000
_cell.length_c   1.000
_cell.angle_alpha   90.00
_cell.angle_beta   90.00
_cell.angle_gamma   90.00
#
_symmetry.space_group_name_H-M   'P 1'
#
loop_
_entity.id
_entity.type
_entity.pdbx_description
1 polymer ?
#
loop_
_entity_poly.entity_id
_entity_poly.type
_entity_poly.pdbx_seq_one_letter_code
_entity_poly.pdbx_strand_id
1 'polypeptide(L)'
;GVCFVPQRGEFSIRAHVVTVLGKSLLPLPTVKEKMVDGKKQRFDEFTDIELRYRKRYLDLLLNPEVKKNFEIRAKIIKEIRSFLDDRGFMEVETPILQPLYGGANARPFVTHHNTLNIDLYMRIALELYHKRLIVGGIERVFEIGKNFRNEGMDRTHNPEFTMLELYQAYVDYNDMMNLTEDMILHVANEVFRKEIIPFGDIEISFKKPWKRASMIDLVKDESGFDASDFDFDKIRAFCEEQGIEVQKTDGPGKLIEALFERFVEPKLVQPTFVTDFPKEVSPL
;
A
#
# COMPACT_ATOMS: atom_id res chain seq x y z
N GLY A 1 16.72 -40.86 6.37
CA GLY A 1 18.02 -40.44 5.91
C GLY A 1 18.85 -39.80 7.02
N VAL A 2 20.12 -39.55 6.78
CA VAL A 2 21.07 -38.93 7.72
C VAL A 2 21.63 -37.66 7.10
N CYS A 3 21.59 -36.54 7.86
CA CYS A 3 22.20 -35.30 7.45
C CYS A 3 23.72 -35.38 7.63
N PHE A 4 24.46 -34.88 6.68
CA PHE A 4 25.92 -34.79 6.75
C PHE A 4 26.42 -33.60 5.91
N VAL A 5 27.67 -33.20 6.15
CA VAL A 5 28.34 -32.17 5.36
C VAL A 5 29.50 -32.87 4.64
N PRO A 6 29.46 -33.00 3.30
CA PRO A 6 30.57 -33.52 2.53
C PRO A 6 31.77 -32.56 2.49
N GLN A 7 32.91 -32.99 1.99
CA GLN A 7 34.14 -32.17 1.90
C GLN A 7 33.97 -30.83 1.16
N ARG A 8 32.96 -30.70 0.30
CA ARG A 8 32.64 -29.46 -0.43
C ARG A 8 31.82 -28.47 0.41
N GLY A 9 31.48 -28.81 1.66
CA GLY A 9 30.81 -27.89 2.60
C GLY A 9 29.29 -27.72 2.44
N GLU A 10 28.64 -28.46 1.55
CA GLU A 10 27.20 -28.37 1.34
C GLU A 10 26.42 -29.27 2.30
N PHE A 11 25.36 -28.76 2.90
CA PHE A 11 24.43 -29.58 3.68
C PHE A 11 23.75 -30.61 2.79
N SER A 12 23.95 -31.88 3.07
CA SER A 12 23.49 -33.00 2.26
C SER A 12 22.73 -34.03 3.10
N ILE A 13 21.79 -34.72 2.47
CA ILE A 13 21.06 -35.83 3.09
C ILE A 13 21.40 -37.12 2.38
N ARG A 14 21.94 -38.08 3.13
CA ARG A 14 22.08 -39.46 2.63
C ARG A 14 20.74 -40.17 2.80
N ALA A 15 20.00 -40.30 1.71
CA ALA A 15 18.70 -40.97 1.73
C ALA A 15 18.88 -42.48 1.79
N HIS A 16 18.13 -43.14 2.67
CA HIS A 16 18.05 -44.62 2.71
C HIS A 16 16.92 -45.10 1.78
N VAL A 17 15.86 -44.34 1.66
CA VAL A 17 14.72 -44.60 0.77
C VAL A 17 14.32 -43.32 0.09
N VAL A 18 14.02 -43.42 -1.21
CA VAL A 18 13.48 -42.34 -2.03
C VAL A 18 12.19 -42.83 -2.67
N THR A 19 11.09 -42.12 -2.42
CA THR A 19 9.79 -42.40 -3.02
C THR A 19 9.43 -41.28 -3.99
N VAL A 20 9.21 -41.61 -5.25
CA VAL A 20 8.73 -40.67 -6.26
C VAL A 20 7.21 -40.53 -6.10
N LEU A 21 6.77 -39.34 -5.65
CA LEU A 21 5.35 -39.04 -5.42
C LEU A 21 4.63 -38.67 -6.71
N GLY A 22 5.32 -38.04 -7.66
CA GLY A 22 4.80 -37.64 -8.94
C GLY A 22 5.92 -37.19 -9.87
N LYS A 23 5.66 -37.16 -11.16
CA LYS A 23 6.61 -36.69 -12.18
C LYS A 23 6.18 -35.31 -12.66
N SER A 24 7.11 -34.36 -12.68
CA SER A 24 6.90 -33.10 -13.37
C SER A 24 6.94 -33.33 -14.88
N LEU A 25 5.91 -32.91 -15.58
CA LEU A 25 5.82 -33.04 -17.06
C LEU A 25 6.53 -31.87 -17.76
N LEU A 26 6.70 -30.76 -17.07
CA LEU A 26 7.39 -29.57 -17.59
C LEU A 26 8.72 -29.38 -16.85
N PRO A 27 9.82 -29.12 -17.55
CA PRO A 27 11.09 -28.80 -16.91
C PRO A 27 10.98 -27.45 -16.19
N LEU A 28 11.65 -27.34 -15.03
CA LEU A 28 11.81 -26.05 -14.39
C LEU A 28 12.85 -25.21 -15.16
N PRO A 29 12.64 -23.91 -15.32
CA PRO A 29 13.65 -23.00 -15.82
C PRO A 29 14.77 -22.89 -14.77
N THR A 30 15.81 -23.73 -14.91
CA THR A 30 16.96 -23.73 -14.00
C THR A 30 18.08 -22.88 -14.59
N VAL A 31 18.66 -22.03 -13.74
CA VAL A 31 19.81 -21.21 -14.14
C VAL A 31 20.98 -22.10 -14.57
N LYS A 32 21.43 -21.89 -15.78
CA LYS A 32 22.66 -22.52 -16.31
C LYS A 32 23.78 -21.52 -16.32
N GLU A 33 24.91 -21.86 -15.70
CA GLU A 33 26.11 -21.05 -15.75
C GLU A 33 27.07 -21.62 -16.81
N LYS A 34 27.53 -20.77 -17.72
CA LYS A 34 28.57 -21.11 -18.69
C LYS A 34 29.65 -20.04 -18.63
N MET A 35 30.90 -20.49 -18.86
CA MET A 35 32.01 -19.58 -19.10
C MET A 35 31.99 -19.16 -20.58
N VAL A 36 31.77 -17.86 -20.81
CA VAL A 36 31.82 -17.24 -22.14
C VAL A 36 32.85 -16.12 -22.05
N ASP A 37 33.91 -16.19 -22.89
CA ASP A 37 35.00 -15.22 -22.93
C ASP A 37 35.62 -14.91 -21.55
N GLY A 38 35.81 -15.96 -20.73
CA GLY A 38 36.44 -15.87 -19.41
C GLY A 38 35.55 -15.28 -18.32
N LYS A 39 34.26 -14.94 -18.63
CA LYS A 39 33.28 -14.45 -17.67
C LYS A 39 32.18 -15.49 -17.46
N LYS A 40 31.74 -15.65 -16.21
CA LYS A 40 30.53 -16.43 -15.88
C LYS A 40 29.30 -15.73 -16.44
N GLN A 41 28.60 -16.39 -17.36
CA GLN A 41 27.34 -15.92 -17.91
C GLN A 41 26.20 -16.85 -17.45
N ARG A 42 25.11 -16.27 -16.97
CA ARG A 42 23.91 -16.98 -16.52
C ARG A 42 22.88 -17.00 -17.64
N PHE A 43 22.31 -18.16 -17.89
CA PHE A 43 21.25 -18.39 -18.87
C PHE A 43 20.05 -19.03 -18.22
N ASP A 44 18.87 -18.85 -18.82
CA ASP A 44 17.60 -19.40 -18.35
C ASP A 44 17.18 -18.88 -16.97
N GLU A 45 17.65 -17.68 -16.58
CA GLU A 45 17.25 -17.02 -15.33
C GLU A 45 15.79 -16.57 -15.42
N PHE A 46 14.99 -16.87 -14.40
CA PHE A 46 13.58 -16.48 -14.35
C PHE A 46 13.45 -15.04 -13.83
N THR A 47 13.83 -14.08 -14.68
CA THR A 47 13.94 -12.66 -14.34
C THR A 47 12.90 -11.76 -14.98
N ASP A 48 12.22 -12.22 -16.04
CA ASP A 48 11.16 -11.45 -16.68
C ASP A 48 10.04 -11.11 -15.70
N ILE A 49 9.80 -9.82 -15.49
CA ILE A 49 8.88 -9.31 -14.46
C ILE A 49 7.46 -9.78 -14.70
N GLU A 50 6.98 -9.75 -15.94
CA GLU A 50 5.61 -10.16 -16.27
C GLU A 50 5.42 -11.67 -16.06
N LEU A 51 6.36 -12.48 -16.49
CA LEU A 51 6.33 -13.92 -16.25
C LEU A 51 6.39 -14.25 -14.75
N ARG A 52 7.18 -13.54 -13.96
CA ARG A 52 7.25 -13.70 -12.50
C ARG A 52 5.89 -13.39 -11.83
N TYR A 53 5.17 -12.37 -12.28
CA TYR A 53 3.83 -12.08 -11.79
C TYR A 53 2.81 -13.14 -12.25
N ARG A 54 2.82 -13.52 -13.52
CA ARG A 54 1.88 -14.51 -14.09
C ARG A 54 2.09 -15.92 -13.55
N LYS A 55 3.34 -16.29 -13.28
CA LYS A 55 3.74 -17.62 -12.78
C LYS A 55 4.38 -17.52 -11.41
N ARG A 56 3.66 -16.89 -10.47
CA ARG A 56 4.15 -16.64 -9.11
C ARG A 56 4.63 -17.89 -8.40
N TYR A 57 4.05 -19.05 -8.66
CA TYR A 57 4.49 -20.34 -8.10
C TYR A 57 5.92 -20.73 -8.56
N LEU A 58 6.30 -20.41 -9.79
CA LEU A 58 7.67 -20.60 -10.27
C LEU A 58 8.61 -19.55 -9.68
N ASP A 59 8.18 -18.31 -9.56
CA ASP A 59 8.93 -17.23 -8.94
C ASP A 59 9.28 -17.58 -7.48
N LEU A 60 8.32 -18.07 -6.71
CA LEU A 60 8.55 -18.51 -5.32
C LEU A 60 9.51 -19.70 -5.21
N LEU A 61 9.51 -20.59 -6.21
CA LEU A 61 10.38 -21.76 -6.24
C LEU A 61 11.82 -21.42 -6.63
N LEU A 62 11.98 -20.52 -7.61
CA LEU A 62 13.27 -20.20 -8.22
C LEU A 62 13.98 -19.01 -7.59
N ASN A 63 13.22 -18.10 -6.97
CA ASN A 63 13.72 -16.89 -6.32
C ASN A 63 13.32 -16.91 -4.82
N PRO A 64 14.10 -17.59 -3.96
CA PRO A 64 13.73 -17.79 -2.54
C PRO A 64 13.53 -16.48 -1.75
N GLU A 65 14.20 -15.40 -2.17
CA GLU A 65 14.06 -14.08 -1.57
C GLU A 65 12.62 -13.51 -1.71
N VAL A 66 11.89 -13.90 -2.76
CA VAL A 66 10.50 -13.47 -2.99
C VAL A 66 9.59 -13.97 -1.88
N LYS A 67 9.82 -15.17 -1.37
CA LYS A 67 9.05 -15.74 -0.26
C LYS A 67 9.11 -14.87 0.99
N LYS A 68 10.27 -14.25 1.26
CA LYS A 68 10.45 -13.35 2.42
C LYS A 68 9.48 -12.17 2.39
N ASN A 69 9.20 -11.62 1.19
CA ASN A 69 8.26 -10.50 1.05
C ASN A 69 6.85 -10.89 1.50
N PHE A 70 6.41 -12.12 1.17
CA PHE A 70 5.10 -12.63 1.63
C PHE A 70 5.08 -12.91 3.12
N GLU A 71 6.18 -13.44 3.69
CA GLU A 71 6.34 -13.65 5.12
C GLU A 71 6.32 -12.33 5.90
N ILE A 72 7.02 -11.29 5.40
CA ILE A 72 7.02 -9.94 5.96
C ILE A 72 5.61 -9.33 5.90
N ARG A 73 4.95 -9.40 4.73
CA ARG A 73 3.57 -8.93 4.58
C ARG A 73 2.61 -9.59 5.58
N ALA A 74 2.71 -10.91 5.75
CA ALA A 74 1.88 -11.64 6.71
C ALA A 74 2.13 -11.18 8.16
N LYS A 75 3.39 -10.93 8.52
CA LYS A 75 3.75 -10.40 9.84
C LYS A 75 3.23 -8.98 10.04
N ILE A 76 3.39 -8.09 9.05
CA ILE A 76 2.86 -6.71 9.12
C ILE A 76 1.36 -6.73 9.42
N ILE A 77 0.57 -7.50 8.68
CA ILE A 77 -0.88 -7.60 8.88
C ILE A 77 -1.21 -8.15 10.27
N LYS A 78 -0.47 -9.15 10.73
CA LYS A 78 -0.63 -9.71 12.07
C LYS A 78 -0.37 -8.66 13.16
N GLU A 79 0.72 -7.91 13.05
CA GLU A 79 1.10 -6.91 14.06
C GLU A 79 0.14 -5.70 14.05
N ILE A 80 -0.40 -5.31 12.90
CA ILE A 80 -1.49 -4.31 12.83
C ILE A 80 -2.72 -4.79 13.62
N ARG A 81 -3.15 -6.05 13.43
CA ARG A 81 -4.28 -6.63 14.17
C ARG A 81 -4.01 -6.65 15.66
N SER A 82 -2.85 -7.12 16.08
CA SER A 82 -2.46 -7.16 17.50
C SER A 82 -2.47 -5.77 18.12
N PHE A 83 -1.89 -4.79 17.42
CA PHE A 83 -1.84 -3.41 17.89
C PHE A 83 -3.23 -2.79 18.08
N LEU A 84 -4.17 -3.04 17.18
CA LEU A 84 -5.53 -2.53 17.24
C LEU A 84 -6.37 -3.27 18.29
N ASP A 85 -6.24 -4.60 18.39
CA ASP A 85 -6.90 -5.43 19.39
C ASP A 85 -6.49 -4.99 20.81
N ASP A 86 -5.20 -4.81 21.06
CA ASP A 86 -4.66 -4.34 22.36
C ASP A 86 -5.20 -2.94 22.76
N ARG A 87 -5.73 -2.17 21.81
CA ARG A 87 -6.37 -0.86 22.03
C ARG A 87 -7.89 -0.90 22.05
N GLY A 88 -8.47 -2.10 22.03
CA GLY A 88 -9.90 -2.33 22.12
C GLY A 88 -10.66 -2.02 20.83
N PHE A 89 -10.00 -2.05 19.68
CA PHE A 89 -10.69 -2.01 18.40
C PHE A 89 -11.27 -3.39 18.09
N MET A 90 -12.52 -3.43 17.67
CA MET A 90 -13.19 -4.63 17.20
C MET A 90 -12.91 -4.82 15.70
N GLU A 91 -12.33 -5.97 15.32
CA GLU A 91 -12.26 -6.36 13.90
C GLU A 91 -13.63 -6.82 13.42
N VAL A 92 -14.07 -6.33 12.28
CA VAL A 92 -15.36 -6.68 11.68
C VAL A 92 -15.19 -7.08 10.23
N GLU A 93 -16.19 -7.80 9.70
CA GLU A 93 -16.33 -8.10 8.27
C GLU A 93 -17.65 -7.53 7.79
N THR A 94 -17.59 -6.57 6.87
CA THR A 94 -18.76 -5.94 6.29
C THR A 94 -19.04 -6.43 4.87
N PRO A 95 -20.28 -6.27 4.35
CA PRO A 95 -20.64 -6.83 3.04
C PRO A 95 -19.78 -6.31 1.89
N ILE A 96 -19.26 -7.23 1.08
CA ILE A 96 -18.58 -6.92 -0.18
C ILE A 96 -19.59 -6.55 -1.26
N LEU A 97 -20.69 -7.31 -1.37
CA LEU A 97 -21.77 -7.01 -2.29
C LEU A 97 -22.77 -6.05 -1.66
N GLN A 98 -22.94 -4.88 -2.24
CA GLN A 98 -23.72 -3.80 -1.67
C GLN A 98 -24.80 -3.33 -2.64
N PRO A 99 -26.03 -3.03 -2.17
CA PRO A 99 -27.08 -2.47 -3.03
C PRO A 99 -26.80 -1.01 -3.41
N LEU A 100 -26.01 -0.30 -2.59
CA LEU A 100 -25.56 1.07 -2.85
C LEU A 100 -24.06 1.14 -2.53
N TYR A 101 -23.29 1.65 -3.47
CA TYR A 101 -21.87 1.92 -3.26
C TYR A 101 -21.63 3.36 -2.80
N GLY A 102 -20.51 3.60 -2.12
CA GLY A 102 -20.14 4.93 -1.64
C GLY A 102 -18.93 4.88 -0.71
N GLY A 103 -18.58 6.03 -0.11
CA GLY A 103 -17.40 6.17 0.76
C GLY A 103 -16.09 6.47 0.01
N ALA A 104 -16.16 6.59 -1.32
CA ALA A 104 -15.02 7.00 -2.16
C ALA A 104 -15.54 7.52 -3.51
N ASN A 105 -14.70 8.28 -4.21
CA ASN A 105 -14.97 8.68 -5.59
C ASN A 105 -14.30 7.68 -6.54
N ALA A 106 -14.97 6.54 -6.79
CA ALA A 106 -14.46 5.47 -7.65
C ALA A 106 -15.60 4.75 -8.39
N ARG A 107 -15.28 4.09 -9.49
CA ARG A 107 -16.25 3.29 -10.25
C ARG A 107 -16.34 1.87 -9.67
N PRO A 108 -17.54 1.36 -9.33
CA PRO A 108 -17.72 0.00 -8.85
C PRO A 108 -17.69 -1.02 -9.98
N PHE A 109 -17.35 -2.28 -9.64
CA PHE A 109 -17.79 -3.44 -10.44
C PHE A 109 -19.24 -3.74 -10.12
N VAL A 110 -20.04 -4.05 -11.15
CA VAL A 110 -21.45 -4.38 -11.04
C VAL A 110 -21.64 -5.87 -11.27
N THR A 111 -22.50 -6.50 -10.48
CA THR A 111 -22.91 -7.90 -10.65
C THR A 111 -24.43 -8.00 -10.47
N HIS A 112 -25.05 -9.09 -10.98
CA HIS A 112 -26.48 -9.28 -10.91
C HIS A 112 -26.84 -10.44 -9.98
N HIS A 113 -27.76 -10.20 -9.03
CA HIS A 113 -28.31 -11.24 -8.15
C HIS A 113 -29.52 -11.89 -8.81
N ASN A 114 -29.35 -13.06 -9.42
CA ASN A 114 -30.36 -13.71 -10.27
C ASN A 114 -31.71 -13.92 -9.56
N THR A 115 -31.69 -14.42 -8.33
CA THR A 115 -32.93 -14.75 -7.60
C THR A 115 -33.74 -13.51 -7.21
N LEU A 116 -33.07 -12.45 -6.80
CA LEU A 116 -33.70 -11.17 -6.41
C LEU A 116 -33.94 -10.25 -7.61
N ASN A 117 -33.35 -10.55 -8.77
CA ASN A 117 -33.38 -9.74 -9.96
C ASN A 117 -33.00 -8.27 -9.71
N ILE A 118 -31.88 -8.08 -9.00
CA ILE A 118 -31.33 -6.75 -8.68
C ILE A 118 -29.84 -6.70 -9.00
N ASP A 119 -29.34 -5.51 -9.33
CA ASP A 119 -27.92 -5.27 -9.44
C ASP A 119 -27.31 -5.01 -8.06
N LEU A 120 -26.11 -5.54 -7.86
CA LEU A 120 -25.27 -5.32 -6.69
C LEU A 120 -23.91 -4.78 -7.13
N TYR A 121 -23.31 -4.02 -6.28
CA TYR A 121 -22.03 -3.39 -6.50
C TYR A 121 -20.97 -4.01 -5.59
N MET A 122 -19.80 -4.34 -6.13
CA MET A 122 -18.65 -4.67 -5.28
C MET A 122 -18.17 -3.40 -4.59
N ARG A 123 -17.96 -3.46 -3.28
CA ARG A 123 -17.61 -2.30 -2.45
C ARG A 123 -16.34 -1.59 -2.94
N ILE A 124 -16.37 -0.28 -2.97
CA ILE A 124 -15.25 0.59 -3.31
C ILE A 124 -14.53 1.14 -2.06
N ALA A 125 -15.19 1.10 -0.90
CA ALA A 125 -14.72 1.52 0.41
C ALA A 125 -15.47 0.79 1.52
N LEU A 126 -14.96 0.85 2.75
CA LEU A 126 -15.54 0.25 3.96
C LEU A 126 -16.38 1.27 4.75
N GLU A 127 -16.20 2.55 4.49
CA GLU A 127 -16.64 3.71 5.26
C GLU A 127 -18.09 3.65 5.71
N LEU A 128 -19.05 3.45 4.78
CA LEU A 128 -20.47 3.58 5.09
C LEU A 128 -20.95 2.56 6.13
N TYR A 129 -20.42 1.36 6.08
CA TYR A 129 -20.78 0.32 7.06
C TYR A 129 -20.11 0.58 8.41
N HIS A 130 -18.86 1.01 8.43
CA HIS A 130 -18.17 1.35 9.68
C HIS A 130 -18.84 2.51 10.40
N LYS A 131 -19.26 3.56 9.68
CA LYS A 131 -20.03 4.67 10.27
C LYS A 131 -21.37 4.19 10.87
N ARG A 132 -22.05 3.22 10.23
CA ARG A 132 -23.25 2.60 10.82
C ARG A 132 -22.96 1.82 12.09
N LEU A 133 -21.81 1.15 12.18
CA LEU A 133 -21.38 0.43 13.38
C LEU A 133 -21.06 1.41 14.52
N ILE A 134 -20.43 2.55 14.24
CA ILE A 134 -20.24 3.64 15.22
C ILE A 134 -21.58 4.16 15.72
N VAL A 135 -22.54 4.44 14.83
CA VAL A 135 -23.92 4.84 15.22
C VAL A 135 -24.59 3.75 16.03
N GLY A 136 -24.32 2.48 15.75
CA GLY A 136 -24.79 1.31 16.50
C GLY A 136 -24.17 1.12 17.88
N GLY A 137 -23.19 1.97 18.28
CA GLY A 137 -22.56 1.95 19.59
C GLY A 137 -21.23 1.18 19.67
N ILE A 138 -20.64 0.76 18.54
CA ILE A 138 -19.30 0.19 18.52
C ILE A 138 -18.30 1.35 18.42
N GLU A 139 -17.72 1.75 19.54
CA GLU A 139 -16.89 2.97 19.62
C GLU A 139 -15.54 2.86 18.89
N ARG A 140 -15.01 1.65 18.69
CA ARG A 140 -13.75 1.40 18.00
C ARG A 140 -13.89 0.20 17.10
N VAL A 141 -13.74 0.40 15.81
CA VAL A 141 -13.92 -0.65 14.79
C VAL A 141 -12.86 -0.55 13.71
N PHE A 142 -12.41 -1.69 13.21
CA PHE A 142 -11.56 -1.75 12.04
C PHE A 142 -11.88 -2.96 11.16
N GLU A 143 -11.50 -2.88 9.91
CA GLU A 143 -11.56 -3.99 8.97
C GLU A 143 -10.33 -3.98 8.06
N ILE A 144 -9.70 -5.15 7.88
CA ILE A 144 -8.68 -5.36 6.85
C ILE A 144 -9.31 -6.23 5.77
N GLY A 145 -9.72 -5.63 4.68
CA GLY A 145 -10.50 -6.31 3.66
C GLY A 145 -10.17 -5.91 2.22
N LYS A 146 -10.81 -6.60 1.29
CA LYS A 146 -10.69 -6.30 -0.14
C LYS A 146 -11.68 -5.22 -0.53
N ASN A 147 -11.18 -4.22 -1.28
CA ASN A 147 -11.99 -3.26 -2.00
C ASN A 147 -11.73 -3.38 -3.51
N PHE A 148 -12.68 -2.91 -4.30
CA PHE A 148 -12.72 -3.11 -5.75
C PHE A 148 -13.03 -1.78 -6.44
N ARG A 149 -12.15 -1.35 -7.35
CA ARG A 149 -12.34 -0.13 -8.15
C ARG A 149 -12.15 -0.47 -9.62
N ASN A 150 -13.20 -0.27 -10.42
CA ASN A 150 -13.20 -0.58 -11.85
C ASN A 150 -12.56 0.56 -12.65
N GLU A 151 -11.26 0.70 -12.47
CA GLU A 151 -10.43 1.77 -13.02
C GLU A 151 -9.18 1.18 -13.69
N GLY A 152 -8.29 2.05 -14.19
CA GLY A 152 -7.03 1.65 -14.79
C GLY A 152 -6.12 0.88 -13.83
N MET A 153 -5.20 0.11 -14.38
CA MET A 153 -4.21 -0.65 -13.64
C MET A 153 -2.80 -0.16 -14.00
N ASP A 154 -2.00 0.11 -12.96
CA ASP A 154 -0.60 0.48 -13.10
C ASP A 154 0.26 -0.14 -11.97
N ARG A 155 1.46 0.38 -11.73
CA ARG A 155 2.36 -0.14 -10.68
C ARG A 155 1.85 0.09 -9.25
N THR A 156 1.02 1.10 -9.03
CA THR A 156 0.50 1.54 -7.73
C THR A 156 -1.00 1.28 -7.57
N HIS A 157 -1.71 1.06 -8.67
CA HIS A 157 -3.15 0.84 -8.70
C HIS A 157 -3.50 -0.54 -9.21
N ASN A 158 -4.29 -1.28 -8.43
CA ASN A 158 -4.86 -2.57 -8.83
C ASN A 158 -6.37 -2.54 -8.61
N PRO A 159 -7.19 -3.07 -9.55
CA PRO A 159 -8.65 -3.10 -9.41
C PRO A 159 -9.16 -3.79 -8.16
N GLU A 160 -8.40 -4.74 -7.63
CA GLU A 160 -8.63 -5.42 -6.35
C GLU A 160 -7.44 -5.18 -5.43
N PHE A 161 -7.67 -4.60 -4.26
CA PHE A 161 -6.61 -4.30 -3.30
C PHE A 161 -7.07 -4.51 -1.86
N THR A 162 -6.12 -4.71 -0.95
CA THR A 162 -6.39 -4.81 0.48
C THR A 162 -6.28 -3.43 1.11
N MET A 163 -7.29 -3.05 1.87
CA MET A 163 -7.35 -1.79 2.61
C MET A 163 -7.55 -2.07 4.10
N LEU A 164 -6.91 -1.29 4.95
CA LEU A 164 -7.27 -1.13 6.35
C LEU A 164 -8.06 0.17 6.46
N GLU A 165 -9.27 0.10 7.02
CA GLU A 165 -9.98 1.27 7.54
C GLU A 165 -10.28 1.04 9.02
N LEU A 166 -10.20 2.13 9.79
CA LEU A 166 -10.53 2.11 11.22
C LEU A 166 -11.29 3.39 11.61
N TYR A 167 -12.19 3.26 12.56
CA TYR A 167 -13.01 4.36 13.06
C TYR A 167 -13.05 4.32 14.58
N GLN A 168 -12.97 5.48 15.19
CA GLN A 168 -13.05 5.64 16.64
C GLN A 168 -13.94 6.83 16.98
N ALA A 169 -14.90 6.62 17.86
CA ALA A 169 -15.75 7.67 18.40
C ALA A 169 -15.00 8.56 19.41
N TYR A 170 -15.45 9.80 19.56
CA TYR A 170 -14.99 10.77 20.58
C TYR A 170 -13.51 11.18 20.47
N VAL A 171 -12.94 11.12 19.28
CA VAL A 171 -11.56 11.53 18.96
C VAL A 171 -11.54 12.43 17.74
N ASP A 172 -10.47 13.17 17.55
CA ASP A 172 -10.26 14.00 16.37
C ASP A 172 -9.10 13.48 15.48
N TYR A 173 -8.78 14.23 14.42
CA TYR A 173 -7.73 13.85 13.48
C TYR A 173 -6.33 13.86 14.12
N ASN A 174 -6.11 14.63 15.20
CA ASN A 174 -4.83 14.62 15.92
C ASN A 174 -4.63 13.28 16.64
N ASP A 175 -5.69 12.74 17.23
CA ASP A 175 -5.66 11.40 17.84
C ASP A 175 -5.40 10.33 16.77
N MET A 176 -5.99 10.48 15.57
CA MET A 176 -5.75 9.55 14.46
C MET A 176 -4.32 9.64 13.94
N MET A 177 -3.71 10.82 13.87
CA MET A 177 -2.29 10.97 13.55
C MET A 177 -1.41 10.26 14.58
N ASN A 178 -1.68 10.45 15.88
CA ASN A 178 -0.96 9.79 16.97
C ASN A 178 -1.09 8.26 16.88
N LEU A 179 -2.31 7.76 16.66
CA LEU A 179 -2.58 6.32 16.50
C LEU A 179 -1.81 5.74 15.30
N THR A 180 -1.76 6.47 14.20
CA THR A 180 -1.06 6.05 12.98
C THR A 180 0.45 5.99 13.19
N GLU A 181 1.04 7.01 13.83
CA GLU A 181 2.46 7.00 14.22
C GLU A 181 2.78 5.79 15.10
N ASP A 182 1.97 5.56 16.14
CA ASP A 182 2.16 4.47 17.08
C ASP A 182 2.07 3.11 16.40
N MET A 183 1.07 2.92 15.53
CA MET A 183 0.84 1.67 14.81
C MET A 183 2.01 1.35 13.86
N ILE A 184 2.46 2.31 13.06
CA ILE A 184 3.54 2.08 12.10
C ILE A 184 4.86 1.86 12.83
N LEU A 185 5.15 2.62 13.90
CA LEU A 185 6.35 2.41 14.72
C LEU A 185 6.33 1.03 15.40
N HIS A 186 5.16 0.60 15.93
CA HIS A 186 4.99 -0.75 16.48
C HIS A 186 5.32 -1.83 15.44
N VAL A 187 4.75 -1.71 14.23
CA VAL A 187 5.01 -2.66 13.14
C VAL A 187 6.50 -2.67 12.74
N ALA A 188 7.14 -1.51 12.65
CA ALA A 188 8.56 -1.41 12.34
C ALA A 188 9.40 -2.15 13.39
N ASN A 189 9.11 -1.95 14.66
CA ASN A 189 9.81 -2.59 15.77
C ASN A 189 9.56 -4.11 15.81
N GLU A 190 8.31 -4.57 15.68
CA GLU A 190 7.99 -5.99 15.80
C GLU A 190 8.42 -6.81 14.58
N VAL A 191 8.32 -6.27 13.39
CA VAL A 191 8.65 -6.98 12.15
C VAL A 191 10.13 -6.88 11.78
N PHE A 192 10.72 -5.69 11.90
CA PHE A 192 12.08 -5.42 11.42
C PHE A 192 13.10 -5.25 12.54
N ARG A 193 12.65 -5.10 13.80
CA ARG A 193 13.50 -4.80 14.97
C ARG A 193 14.33 -3.52 14.78
N LYS A 194 13.80 -2.55 14.04
CA LYS A 194 14.44 -1.28 13.68
C LYS A 194 13.40 -0.20 13.51
N GLU A 195 13.75 1.01 13.91
CA GLU A 195 12.96 2.23 13.68
C GLU A 195 13.37 2.96 12.39
N ILE A 196 14.55 2.64 11.86
CA ILE A 196 15.06 3.17 10.59
C ILE A 196 15.19 1.99 9.63
N ILE A 197 14.50 2.06 8.51
CA ILE A 197 14.38 0.98 7.53
C ILE A 197 14.93 1.47 6.19
N PRO A 198 15.86 0.73 5.55
CA PRO A 198 16.35 1.09 4.23
C PRO A 198 15.27 0.87 3.16
N PHE A 199 15.17 1.82 2.23
CA PHE A 199 14.30 1.75 1.06
C PHE A 199 15.09 2.18 -0.17
N GLY A 200 15.59 1.20 -0.95
CA GLY A 200 16.57 1.46 -2.00
C GLY A 200 17.83 2.08 -1.42
N ASP A 201 18.21 3.26 -1.94
CA ASP A 201 19.41 3.98 -1.54
C ASP A 201 19.17 4.99 -0.40
N ILE A 202 17.94 5.05 0.15
CA ILE A 202 17.57 5.96 1.23
C ILE A 202 17.20 5.21 2.51
N GLU A 203 17.25 5.92 3.63
CA GLU A 203 16.76 5.44 4.92
C GLU A 203 15.50 6.19 5.33
N ILE A 204 14.45 5.43 5.70
CA ILE A 204 13.20 6.00 6.21
C ILE A 204 13.17 5.81 7.73
N SER A 205 13.05 6.90 8.47
CA SER A 205 12.95 6.91 9.92
C SER A 205 11.50 6.95 10.36
N PHE A 206 11.05 5.91 11.07
CA PHE A 206 9.74 5.87 11.70
C PHE A 206 9.75 6.38 13.15
N LYS A 207 10.88 6.98 13.59
CA LYS A 207 10.98 7.60 14.92
C LYS A 207 10.00 8.75 15.06
N LYS A 208 9.35 8.82 16.21
CA LYS A 208 8.44 9.91 16.57
C LYS A 208 9.19 11.13 17.13
N PRO A 209 8.62 12.34 17.05
CA PRO A 209 7.38 12.67 16.31
C PRO A 209 7.64 12.84 14.82
N TRP A 210 6.65 12.49 13.98
CA TRP A 210 6.71 12.79 12.55
C TRP A 210 6.40 14.27 12.30
N LYS A 211 6.89 14.79 11.18
CA LYS A 211 6.57 16.16 10.75
C LYS A 211 5.06 16.29 10.52
N ARG A 212 4.47 17.38 11.04
CA ARG A 212 3.09 17.81 10.77
C ARG A 212 3.18 19.20 10.17
N ALA A 213 2.64 19.38 8.98
CA ALA A 213 2.71 20.66 8.29
C ALA A 213 1.48 20.85 7.40
N SER A 214 1.00 22.08 7.31
CA SER A 214 -0.09 22.40 6.42
C SER A 214 0.33 22.28 4.95
N MET A 215 -0.62 21.95 4.06
CA MET A 215 -0.35 21.89 2.64
C MET A 215 0.19 23.23 2.12
N ILE A 216 -0.37 24.34 2.60
CA ILE A 216 0.02 25.70 2.18
C ILE A 216 1.45 26.03 2.63
N ASP A 217 1.81 25.71 3.89
CA ASP A 217 3.16 25.94 4.38
C ASP A 217 4.18 25.11 3.60
N LEU A 218 3.86 23.85 3.31
CA LEU A 218 4.73 23.00 2.50
C LEU A 218 4.91 23.54 1.08
N VAL A 219 3.84 24.02 0.44
CA VAL A 219 3.93 24.65 -0.89
C VAL A 219 4.80 25.90 -0.82
N LYS A 220 4.62 26.74 0.20
CA LYS A 220 5.44 27.95 0.41
C LYS A 220 6.91 27.63 0.60
N ASP A 221 7.22 26.65 1.47
CA ASP A 221 8.59 26.25 1.77
C ASP A 221 9.32 25.70 0.54
N GLU A 222 8.63 24.93 -0.31
CA GLU A 222 9.25 24.23 -1.41
C GLU A 222 9.22 24.99 -2.77
N SER A 223 8.23 25.85 -2.99
CA SER A 223 8.08 26.64 -4.22
C SER A 223 8.50 28.09 -4.05
N GLY A 224 8.56 28.60 -2.82
CA GLY A 224 8.73 30.03 -2.52
C GLY A 224 7.48 30.88 -2.73
N PHE A 225 6.35 30.28 -3.13
CA PHE A 225 5.09 30.98 -3.39
C PHE A 225 4.14 30.86 -2.21
N ASP A 226 3.64 31.99 -1.70
CA ASP A 226 2.68 32.04 -0.61
C ASP A 226 1.24 32.05 -1.14
N ALA A 227 0.55 30.92 -0.97
CA ALA A 227 -0.84 30.74 -1.38
C ALA A 227 -1.84 30.97 -0.23
N SER A 228 -1.41 31.51 0.91
CA SER A 228 -2.25 31.61 2.13
C SER A 228 -3.43 32.58 2.00
N ASP A 229 -3.38 33.52 1.07
CA ASP A 229 -4.48 34.45 0.80
C ASP A 229 -5.57 33.88 -0.12
N PHE A 230 -5.36 32.69 -0.69
CA PHE A 230 -6.25 32.04 -1.66
C PHE A 230 -6.64 32.92 -2.85
N ASP A 231 -5.77 33.89 -3.23
CA ASP A 231 -5.97 34.76 -4.38
C ASP A 231 -5.84 33.94 -5.68
N PHE A 232 -6.98 33.67 -6.28
CA PHE A 232 -7.09 32.81 -7.47
C PHE A 232 -6.22 33.30 -8.63
N ASP A 233 -6.21 34.60 -8.90
CA ASP A 233 -5.48 35.14 -10.04
C ASP A 233 -3.96 35.05 -9.86
N LYS A 234 -3.47 35.26 -8.63
CA LYS A 234 -2.05 35.06 -8.29
C LYS A 234 -1.62 33.60 -8.37
N ILE A 235 -2.43 32.70 -7.77
CA ILE A 235 -2.13 31.26 -7.77
C ILE A 235 -2.13 30.75 -9.21
N ARG A 236 -3.13 31.16 -10.00
CA ARG A 236 -3.23 30.79 -11.41
C ARG A 236 -2.02 31.25 -12.21
N ALA A 237 -1.66 32.54 -12.09
CA ALA A 237 -0.50 33.10 -12.80
C ALA A 237 0.79 32.35 -12.45
N PHE A 238 0.98 32.01 -11.18
CA PHE A 238 2.14 31.22 -10.74
C PHE A 238 2.11 29.81 -11.30
N CYS A 239 0.95 29.11 -11.31
CA CYS A 239 0.81 27.79 -11.93
C CYS A 239 1.18 27.83 -13.43
N GLU A 240 0.67 28.81 -14.17
CA GLU A 240 0.95 29.01 -15.60
C GLU A 240 2.46 29.28 -15.84
N GLU A 241 3.09 30.09 -14.99
CA GLU A 241 4.55 30.35 -15.03
C GLU A 241 5.37 29.06 -14.81
N GLN A 242 4.90 28.19 -13.93
CA GLN A 242 5.56 26.90 -13.62
C GLN A 242 5.21 25.80 -14.64
N GLY A 243 4.44 26.11 -15.69
CA GLY A 243 4.03 25.13 -16.71
C GLY A 243 3.02 24.10 -16.23
N ILE A 244 2.26 24.42 -15.17
CA ILE A 244 1.14 23.60 -14.69
C ILE A 244 -0.08 23.92 -15.53
N GLU A 245 -0.71 22.89 -16.10
CA GLU A 245 -1.93 23.07 -16.88
C GLU A 245 -3.09 23.49 -15.98
N VAL A 246 -3.73 24.61 -16.32
CA VAL A 246 -4.86 25.16 -15.57
C VAL A 246 -6.12 25.07 -16.41
N GLN A 247 -7.15 24.40 -15.87
CA GLN A 247 -8.45 24.31 -16.51
C GLN A 247 -9.37 25.46 -16.09
N LYS A 248 -10.37 25.76 -16.93
CA LYS A 248 -11.34 26.84 -16.64
C LYS A 248 -12.20 26.56 -15.39
N THR A 249 -12.31 25.32 -15.02
CA THR A 249 -13.10 24.84 -13.88
C THR A 249 -12.33 24.77 -12.58
N ASP A 250 -11.00 24.96 -12.62
CA ASP A 250 -10.16 24.85 -11.44
C ASP A 250 -10.36 26.05 -10.51
N GLY A 251 -10.61 25.79 -9.26
CA GLY A 251 -10.62 26.78 -8.19
C GLY A 251 -9.25 26.89 -7.51
N PRO A 252 -9.08 27.85 -6.58
CA PRO A 252 -7.80 28.08 -5.91
C PRO A 252 -7.28 26.83 -5.17
N GLY A 253 -8.17 26.08 -4.50
CA GLY A 253 -7.78 24.84 -3.81
C GLY A 253 -7.22 23.78 -4.73
N LYS A 254 -7.79 23.62 -5.95
CA LYS A 254 -7.29 22.66 -6.94
C LYS A 254 -5.92 23.08 -7.48
N LEU A 255 -5.69 24.37 -7.64
CA LEU A 255 -4.39 24.89 -8.07
C LEU A 255 -3.32 24.73 -6.97
N ILE A 256 -3.68 24.91 -5.69
CA ILE A 256 -2.80 24.65 -4.55
C ILE A 256 -2.42 23.15 -4.50
N GLU A 257 -3.38 22.26 -4.73
CA GLU A 257 -3.11 20.81 -4.83
C GLU A 257 -2.12 20.52 -5.98
N ALA A 258 -2.29 21.12 -7.15
CA ALA A 258 -1.37 20.94 -8.28
C ALA A 258 0.04 21.48 -7.99
N LEU A 259 0.16 22.59 -7.25
CA LEU A 259 1.45 23.09 -6.75
C LEU A 259 2.07 22.11 -5.77
N PHE A 260 1.29 21.53 -4.85
CA PHE A 260 1.74 20.52 -3.90
C PHE A 260 2.28 19.27 -4.62
N GLU A 261 1.53 18.72 -5.57
CA GLU A 261 1.95 17.58 -6.40
C GLU A 261 3.27 17.88 -7.16
N ARG A 262 3.44 19.10 -7.63
CA ARG A 262 4.61 19.50 -8.42
C ARG A 262 5.86 19.71 -7.58
N PHE A 263 5.76 20.42 -6.44
CA PHE A 263 6.91 20.92 -5.70
C PHE A 263 7.19 20.15 -4.41
N VAL A 264 6.17 19.60 -3.78
CA VAL A 264 6.25 19.02 -2.43
C VAL A 264 6.30 17.51 -2.47
N GLU A 265 5.33 16.87 -3.11
CA GLU A 265 5.15 15.41 -3.08
C GLU A 265 6.43 14.65 -3.45
N PRO A 266 7.19 15.01 -4.52
CA PRO A 266 8.42 14.31 -4.89
C PRO A 266 9.54 14.41 -3.84
N LYS A 267 9.44 15.37 -2.90
CA LYS A 267 10.43 15.61 -1.85
C LYS A 267 10.04 15.03 -0.49
N LEU A 268 8.81 14.54 -0.33
CA LEU A 268 8.32 13.93 0.89
C LEU A 268 8.84 12.49 1.03
N VAL A 269 10.08 12.38 1.49
CA VAL A 269 10.76 11.09 1.68
C VAL A 269 10.51 10.53 3.08
N GLN A 270 10.52 11.38 4.11
CA GLN A 270 10.30 10.97 5.49
C GLN A 270 8.81 11.01 5.85
N PRO A 271 8.34 10.16 6.78
CA PRO A 271 6.96 10.17 7.23
C PRO A 271 6.53 11.58 7.65
N THR A 272 5.49 12.08 7.01
CA THR A 272 4.99 13.44 7.21
C THR A 272 3.46 13.43 7.16
N PHE A 273 2.82 14.08 8.11
CA PHE A 273 1.39 14.39 8.03
C PHE A 273 1.21 15.73 7.36
N VAL A 274 0.53 15.72 6.22
CA VAL A 274 0.06 16.92 5.55
C VAL A 274 -1.33 17.26 6.09
N THR A 275 -1.49 18.46 6.61
CA THR A 275 -2.74 18.94 7.22
C THR A 275 -3.32 20.12 6.43
N ASP A 276 -4.51 20.56 6.82
CA ASP A 276 -5.15 21.77 6.32
C ASP A 276 -5.28 21.81 4.80
N PHE A 277 -5.81 20.71 4.25
CA PHE A 277 -6.15 20.65 2.83
C PHE A 277 -7.19 21.71 2.47
N PRO A 278 -7.08 22.38 1.32
CA PRO A 278 -8.11 23.28 0.83
C PRO A 278 -9.49 22.60 0.78
N LYS A 279 -10.54 23.33 1.21
CA LYS A 279 -11.90 22.78 1.27
C LYS A 279 -12.40 22.23 -0.07
N GLU A 280 -12.01 22.86 -1.18
CA GLU A 280 -12.43 22.47 -2.52
C GLU A 280 -11.90 21.08 -2.95
N VAL A 281 -10.81 20.62 -2.35
CA VAL A 281 -10.21 19.30 -2.63
C VAL A 281 -10.44 18.30 -1.50
N SER A 282 -11.25 18.68 -0.51
CA SER A 282 -11.63 17.84 0.64
C SER A 282 -13.09 17.40 0.45
N PRO A 283 -13.35 16.18 -0.06
CA PRO A 283 -14.69 15.74 -0.48
C PRO A 283 -15.65 15.43 0.69
N LEU A 284 -15.16 15.39 1.92
CA LEU A 284 -15.94 15.02 3.12
C LEU A 284 -15.88 16.10 4.19
#